data_a2dcd5c2e8394e7bbdca3a5fc8d8aa47
#
_entry.id   a2dcd5c2e8394e7bbdca3a5fc8d8aa47
#
_cell.length_a   1.000
_cell.length_b   1.000
_cell.length_c   1.000
_cell.angle_alpha   90.00
_cell.angle_beta   90.00
_cell.angle_gamma   90.00
#
_symmetry.space_group_name_H-M   'P 1'
#
loop_
_entity.id
_entity.type
_entity.pdbx_description
1 polymer ?
#
loop_
_entity_poly.entity_id
_entity_poly.type
_entity_poly.pdbx_seq_one_letter_code
_entity_poly.pdbx_strand_id
1 'polypeptide(L)'
;MLKHNESHSKDFKSLNEWLYYLETIHTTEIDLGLSRISQVAKRLSIDFSFARVITVAGTNGKGTTCAFLENALLGEPAPSDLSIDEEECALTQSVAVYSSPHIEHFNERLRINKCNVDDQSLIKAFKEIEIARADISLSYYEYTTLAAFLVLMAVKPEVIILEVGLGGRLDATNIIDADVAVVTTVDIDHQAFLGNDRETIGFEKAGIMRGNQHIIIGDPNAPQSVLNYANKVNDEQEYNNQAAAYKKIKVRNRDFFNILPTSSHSQCSSNWQWLYKEFDSEGHEIEFCLNDLNNTKIPQDNVVTALMVLKQLGIKLTSKKVNALINQTQVAGRTELFKAPVFNKSALDDHEIITYKLNSDVMLDVGHNPHAGRYLAAKLTQFKSQNQYQRIIAVVGMLADKDIANTLLPFQGIIDDWHVAPLSVLRTASSEKMVTQLSSFTKSINCFDNITQAFKMA
;
A
#
# COMPACT_ATOMS: atom_id res chain seq x y z
N MET A 1 -10.33 -36.21 -39.32
CA MET A 1 -10.55 -34.77 -39.56
C MET A 1 -10.49 -34.06 -38.23
N LEU A 2 -9.32 -33.61 -37.86
CA LEU A 2 -9.11 -32.80 -36.65
C LEU A 2 -9.49 -31.35 -37.01
N LYS A 3 -10.54 -30.83 -36.40
CA LYS A 3 -10.88 -29.42 -36.51
C LYS A 3 -9.76 -28.65 -35.80
N HIS A 4 -8.97 -27.92 -36.57
CA HIS A 4 -8.14 -26.84 -36.05
C HIS A 4 -9.08 -25.85 -35.38
N ASN A 5 -9.07 -25.77 -34.03
CA ASN A 5 -9.57 -24.62 -33.31
C ASN A 5 -8.60 -23.48 -33.66
N GLU A 6 -9.02 -22.61 -34.56
CA GLU A 6 -8.41 -21.29 -34.69
C GLU A 6 -8.63 -20.59 -33.35
N SER A 7 -7.57 -20.49 -32.55
CA SER A 7 -7.51 -19.61 -31.40
C SER A 7 -7.63 -18.19 -31.96
N HIS A 8 -8.84 -17.62 -31.94
CA HIS A 8 -9.03 -16.21 -32.21
C HIS A 8 -8.30 -15.44 -31.11
N SER A 9 -7.07 -15.02 -31.41
CA SER A 9 -6.37 -14.05 -30.55
C SER A 9 -7.28 -12.83 -30.46
N LYS A 10 -7.81 -12.53 -29.27
CA LYS A 10 -8.65 -11.36 -29.08
C LYS A 10 -7.79 -10.13 -29.35
N ASP A 11 -8.11 -9.39 -30.40
CA ASP A 11 -7.33 -8.24 -30.83
C ASP A 11 -8.04 -6.93 -30.42
N PHE A 12 -8.21 -6.77 -29.10
CA PHE A 12 -8.68 -5.48 -28.55
C PHE A 12 -7.59 -4.41 -28.77
N LYS A 13 -8.02 -3.21 -29.13
CA LYS A 13 -7.11 -2.12 -29.53
C LYS A 13 -6.86 -1.12 -28.42
N SER A 14 -7.76 -1.04 -27.44
CA SER A 14 -7.66 -0.12 -26.31
C SER A 14 -7.50 -0.87 -25.00
N LEU A 15 -6.89 -0.21 -24.00
CA LEU A 15 -6.76 -0.73 -22.65
C LEU A 15 -8.15 -0.97 -22.03
N ASN A 16 -9.10 -0.06 -22.23
CA ASN A 16 -10.46 -0.17 -21.68
C ASN A 16 -11.20 -1.40 -22.20
N GLU A 17 -11.07 -1.75 -23.50
CA GLU A 17 -11.65 -2.97 -24.05
C GLU A 17 -11.07 -4.23 -23.39
N TRP A 18 -9.75 -4.25 -23.13
CA TRP A 18 -9.12 -5.34 -22.40
C TRP A 18 -9.63 -5.43 -20.98
N LEU A 19 -9.68 -4.33 -20.23
CA LEU A 19 -10.12 -4.31 -18.83
C LEU A 19 -11.57 -4.79 -18.70
N TYR A 20 -12.47 -4.32 -19.58
CA TYR A 20 -13.85 -4.80 -19.63
C TYR A 20 -13.94 -6.29 -19.89
N TYR A 21 -13.15 -6.80 -20.84
CA TYR A 21 -13.08 -8.24 -21.10
C TYR A 21 -12.60 -9.01 -19.86
N LEU A 22 -11.53 -8.56 -19.18
CA LEU A 22 -10.96 -9.22 -18.02
C LEU A 22 -11.95 -9.31 -16.84
N GLU A 23 -12.86 -8.36 -16.70
CA GLU A 23 -13.93 -8.39 -15.70
C GLU A 23 -14.96 -9.51 -15.95
N THR A 24 -15.04 -10.01 -17.17
CA THR A 24 -16.07 -10.99 -17.58
C THR A 24 -15.57 -12.42 -17.78
N ILE A 25 -14.27 -12.63 -17.84
CA ILE A 25 -13.71 -13.97 -18.21
C ILE A 25 -13.65 -14.96 -17.06
N HIS A 26 -13.79 -14.51 -15.81
CA HIS A 26 -13.77 -15.36 -14.63
C HIS A 26 -15.09 -15.29 -13.90
N THR A 27 -15.50 -16.41 -13.27
CA THR A 27 -16.83 -16.54 -12.65
C THR A 27 -16.95 -15.78 -11.33
N THR A 28 -15.83 -15.50 -10.66
CA THR A 28 -15.79 -14.84 -9.36
C THR A 28 -14.80 -13.67 -9.38
N GLU A 29 -15.17 -12.55 -8.77
CA GLU A 29 -14.32 -11.35 -8.69
C GLU A 29 -13.02 -11.63 -7.93
N ILE A 30 -13.10 -12.41 -6.85
CA ILE A 30 -11.97 -12.81 -6.01
C ILE A 30 -11.94 -14.33 -5.94
N ASP A 31 -10.86 -14.92 -6.44
CA ASP A 31 -10.60 -16.35 -6.36
C ASP A 31 -9.14 -16.59 -5.94
N LEU A 32 -8.95 -16.82 -4.62
CA LEU A 32 -7.63 -16.98 -4.01
C LEU A 32 -7.03 -18.35 -4.35
N GLY A 33 -5.78 -18.34 -4.77
CA GLY A 33 -5.04 -19.56 -5.09
C GLY A 33 -3.88 -19.29 -6.04
N LEU A 34 -2.82 -20.09 -5.95
CA LEU A 34 -1.61 -19.89 -6.75
C LEU A 34 -1.51 -20.85 -7.94
N SER A 35 -2.34 -21.89 -8.00
CA SER A 35 -2.21 -22.96 -9.00
C SER A 35 -2.37 -22.47 -10.44
N ARG A 36 -3.41 -21.68 -10.71
CA ARG A 36 -3.71 -21.17 -12.06
C ARG A 36 -2.62 -20.21 -12.54
N ILE A 37 -2.36 -19.17 -11.74
CA ILE A 37 -1.38 -18.14 -12.08
C ILE A 37 0.03 -18.73 -12.23
N SER A 38 0.44 -19.68 -11.36
CA SER A 38 1.76 -20.32 -11.43
C SER A 38 1.93 -21.14 -12.71
N GLN A 39 0.88 -21.81 -13.18
CA GLN A 39 0.94 -22.54 -14.45
C GLN A 39 1.18 -21.60 -15.64
N VAL A 40 0.46 -20.46 -15.66
CA VAL A 40 0.61 -19.48 -16.75
C VAL A 40 1.95 -18.76 -16.62
N ALA A 41 2.36 -18.36 -15.41
CA ALA A 41 3.67 -17.74 -15.16
C ALA A 41 4.83 -18.63 -15.64
N LYS A 42 4.73 -19.97 -15.43
CA LYS A 42 5.72 -20.92 -15.93
C LYS A 42 5.76 -20.96 -17.47
N ARG A 43 4.60 -20.92 -18.15
CA ARG A 43 4.55 -20.85 -19.62
C ARG A 43 5.14 -19.56 -20.15
N LEU A 44 4.99 -18.46 -19.42
CA LEU A 44 5.55 -17.13 -19.73
C LEU A 44 7.03 -17.01 -19.31
N SER A 45 7.59 -18.01 -18.62
CA SER A 45 8.97 -18.00 -18.11
C SER A 45 9.25 -16.78 -17.21
N ILE A 46 8.31 -16.44 -16.32
CA ILE A 46 8.46 -15.33 -15.39
C ILE A 46 9.65 -15.61 -14.44
N ASP A 47 10.62 -14.71 -14.43
CA ASP A 47 11.83 -14.77 -13.59
C ASP A 47 12.30 -13.36 -13.23
N PHE A 48 12.55 -13.10 -11.95
CA PHE A 48 13.05 -11.83 -11.43
C PHE A 48 14.45 -11.96 -10.80
N SER A 49 15.22 -12.97 -11.16
CA SER A 49 16.59 -13.17 -10.68
C SER A 49 17.53 -11.98 -10.96
N PHE A 50 17.16 -11.08 -11.86
CA PHE A 50 17.89 -9.85 -12.20
C PHE A 50 17.64 -8.70 -11.23
N ALA A 51 16.61 -8.78 -10.38
CA ALA A 51 16.16 -7.68 -9.53
C ALA A 51 16.16 -8.09 -8.04
N ARG A 52 16.26 -7.10 -7.17
CA ARG A 52 15.93 -7.26 -5.75
C ARG A 52 14.44 -7.06 -5.53
N VAL A 53 13.76 -8.07 -5.01
CA VAL A 53 12.31 -8.06 -4.82
C VAL A 53 11.94 -7.79 -3.37
N ILE A 54 11.03 -6.84 -3.13
CA ILE A 54 10.47 -6.50 -1.82
C ILE A 54 8.97 -6.75 -1.90
N THR A 55 8.43 -7.69 -1.10
CA THR A 55 6.99 -7.95 -1.03
C THR A 55 6.40 -7.36 0.25
N VAL A 56 5.35 -6.55 0.10
CA VAL A 56 4.73 -5.82 1.21
C VAL A 56 3.28 -6.27 1.40
N ALA A 57 3.01 -6.98 2.50
CA ALA A 57 1.68 -7.36 2.97
C ALA A 57 1.25 -6.53 4.19
N GLY A 58 -0.05 -6.57 4.49
CA GLY A 58 -0.61 -5.90 5.66
C GLY A 58 -2.09 -5.58 5.47
N THR A 59 -2.78 -5.26 6.53
CA THR A 59 -4.16 -4.75 6.44
C THR A 59 -4.13 -3.31 5.94
N ASN A 60 -3.39 -2.44 6.61
CA ASN A 60 -3.16 -1.06 6.22
C ASN A 60 -1.66 -0.77 6.08
N GLY A 61 -1.32 0.36 5.47
CA GLY A 61 0.06 0.82 5.38
C GLY A 61 0.87 0.29 4.21
N LYS A 62 0.39 -0.70 3.46
CA LYS A 62 1.11 -1.29 2.31
C LYS A 62 1.56 -0.21 1.30
N GLY A 63 0.61 0.47 0.66
CA GLY A 63 0.90 1.46 -0.39
C GLY A 63 1.76 2.63 0.09
N THR A 64 1.58 3.11 1.34
CA THR A 64 2.40 4.19 1.90
C THR A 64 3.82 3.72 2.23
N THR A 65 4.01 2.48 2.67
CA THR A 65 5.33 1.86 2.84
C THR A 65 6.02 1.69 1.48
N CYS A 66 5.30 1.18 0.46
CA CYS A 66 5.82 1.06 -0.90
C CYS A 66 6.27 2.41 -1.47
N ALA A 67 5.46 3.46 -1.31
CA ALA A 67 5.78 4.80 -1.80
C ALA A 67 7.01 5.41 -1.09
N PHE A 68 7.16 5.19 0.22
CA PHE A 68 8.34 5.65 0.95
C PHE A 68 9.61 4.92 0.48
N LEU A 69 9.51 3.60 0.27
CA LEU A 69 10.60 2.79 -0.26
C LEU A 69 10.97 3.20 -1.69
N GLU A 70 9.98 3.43 -2.56
CA GLU A 70 10.17 3.93 -3.93
C GLU A 70 10.95 5.25 -3.92
N ASN A 71 10.54 6.22 -3.08
CA ASN A 71 11.22 7.50 -2.95
C ASN A 71 12.67 7.36 -2.46
N ALA A 72 12.90 6.47 -1.51
CA ALA A 72 14.20 6.29 -0.89
C ALA A 72 15.22 5.58 -1.80
N LEU A 73 14.73 4.61 -2.61
CA LEU A 73 15.56 3.77 -3.47
C LEU A 73 15.88 4.43 -4.83
N LEU A 74 14.97 5.28 -5.34
CA LEU A 74 15.25 6.08 -6.54
C LEU A 74 16.36 7.13 -6.33
N GLY A 75 16.59 7.52 -5.08
CA GLY A 75 17.50 8.65 -4.81
C GLY A 75 16.97 9.99 -5.33
N GLU A 76 17.36 11.13 -4.71
CA GLU A 76 17.21 12.42 -5.37
C GLU A 76 18.43 12.70 -6.22
N PRO A 77 18.28 13.33 -7.41
CA PRO A 77 19.40 13.99 -8.03
C PRO A 77 19.89 15.05 -7.03
N ALA A 78 21.18 15.00 -6.68
CA ALA A 78 21.78 15.96 -5.78
C ALA A 78 21.55 17.38 -6.32
N PRO A 79 21.26 18.38 -5.45
CA PRO A 79 21.32 19.77 -5.86
C PRO A 79 22.69 20.05 -6.45
N SER A 80 22.75 20.72 -7.59
CA SER A 80 23.95 20.97 -8.37
C SER A 80 25.09 21.76 -7.66
N ASP A 81 24.89 22.16 -6.39
CA ASP A 81 25.79 23.02 -5.64
C ASP A 81 26.51 22.36 -4.45
N LEU A 82 26.32 21.05 -4.24
CA LEU A 82 27.06 20.33 -3.21
C LEU A 82 28.02 19.36 -3.86
N SER A 83 29.33 19.55 -3.59
CA SER A 83 30.36 18.56 -3.89
C SER A 83 30.05 17.29 -3.14
N ILE A 84 29.55 16.28 -3.86
CA ILE A 84 29.23 14.96 -3.32
C ILE A 84 30.41 14.06 -3.62
N ASP A 85 30.90 13.38 -2.59
CA ASP A 85 31.88 12.32 -2.77
C ASP A 85 31.34 11.28 -3.76
N GLU A 86 32.16 10.82 -4.70
CA GLU A 86 31.80 9.92 -5.81
C GLU A 86 31.11 8.59 -5.35
N GLU A 87 31.28 8.20 -4.08
CA GLU A 87 30.60 7.04 -3.46
C GLU A 87 29.10 7.27 -3.16
N GLU A 88 28.60 8.51 -3.06
CA GLU A 88 27.17 8.84 -2.85
C GLU A 88 26.37 8.92 -4.15
N CYS A 89 27.04 9.02 -5.29
CA CYS A 89 26.42 9.14 -6.62
C CYS A 89 25.89 7.81 -7.19
N ALA A 90 26.12 6.67 -6.52
CA ALA A 90 25.83 5.33 -7.03
C ALA A 90 24.39 4.82 -6.79
N LEU A 91 23.43 5.66 -6.42
CA LEU A 91 22.07 5.24 -6.06
C LEU A 91 20.96 5.76 -6.99
N THR A 92 21.20 5.80 -8.28
CA THR A 92 20.12 5.87 -9.29
C THR A 92 19.69 4.44 -9.66
N GLN A 93 19.23 3.68 -8.66
CA GLN A 93 18.63 2.37 -8.95
C GLN A 93 17.30 2.60 -9.66
N SER A 94 17.05 1.86 -10.72
CA SER A 94 15.74 1.82 -11.33
C SER A 94 14.78 1.04 -10.43
N VAL A 95 13.66 1.65 -10.06
CA VAL A 95 12.69 1.07 -9.12
C VAL A 95 11.34 0.92 -9.78
N ALA A 96 10.75 -0.25 -9.69
CA ALA A 96 9.38 -0.47 -10.09
C ALA A 96 8.50 -0.81 -8.88
N VAL A 97 7.25 -0.34 -8.92
CA VAL A 97 6.23 -0.61 -7.89
C VAL A 97 4.98 -1.16 -8.56
N TYR A 98 4.60 -2.37 -8.17
CA TYR A 98 3.27 -2.91 -8.46
C TYR A 98 2.39 -2.75 -7.24
N SER A 99 1.27 -2.04 -7.36
CA SER A 99 0.37 -1.67 -6.25
C SER A 99 -1.10 -1.81 -6.63
N SER A 100 -1.98 -1.94 -5.62
CA SER A 100 -3.43 -2.01 -5.84
C SER A 100 -4.22 -1.52 -4.61
N PRO A 101 -5.45 -1.00 -4.84
CA PRO A 101 -6.06 -0.66 -6.13
C PRO A 101 -5.50 0.64 -6.73
N HIS A 102 -5.88 0.95 -7.96
CA HIS A 102 -5.71 2.28 -8.54
C HIS A 102 -6.81 3.23 -8.06
N ILE A 103 -6.61 4.55 -8.21
CA ILE A 103 -7.58 5.57 -7.81
C ILE A 103 -8.30 6.13 -9.06
N GLU A 104 -7.57 6.60 -10.05
CA GLU A 104 -8.13 7.20 -11.27
C GLU A 104 -7.91 6.33 -12.50
N HIS A 105 -6.67 5.88 -12.71
CA HIS A 105 -6.27 5.16 -13.92
C HIS A 105 -5.66 3.80 -13.61
N PHE A 106 -6.00 2.79 -14.39
CA PHE A 106 -5.48 1.43 -14.23
C PHE A 106 -3.95 1.38 -14.23
N ASN A 107 -3.29 2.22 -15.03
CA ASN A 107 -1.84 2.31 -15.18
C ASN A 107 -1.11 2.63 -13.88
N GLU A 108 -1.77 3.27 -12.89
CA GLU A 108 -1.23 3.54 -11.54
C GLU A 108 -0.79 2.26 -10.82
N ARG A 109 -1.34 1.10 -11.24
CA ARG A 109 -0.99 -0.21 -10.63
C ARG A 109 0.44 -0.61 -10.88
N LEU A 110 1.07 -0.14 -11.96
CA LEU A 110 2.48 -0.39 -12.23
C LEU A 110 3.19 0.91 -12.57
N ARG A 111 4.11 1.30 -11.71
CA ARG A 111 4.98 2.45 -11.91
C ARG A 111 6.44 2.01 -12.04
N ILE A 112 7.16 2.68 -12.93
CA ILE A 112 8.60 2.51 -13.12
C ILE A 112 9.23 3.90 -12.96
N ASN A 113 10.10 4.07 -11.99
CA ASN A 113 10.71 5.35 -11.66
C ASN A 113 9.68 6.47 -11.48
N LYS A 114 8.60 6.18 -10.71
CA LYS A 114 7.44 7.07 -10.44
C LYS A 114 6.55 7.37 -11.65
N CYS A 115 6.85 6.87 -12.84
CA CYS A 115 6.02 7.05 -14.03
C CYS A 115 5.10 5.84 -14.21
N ASN A 116 3.81 6.08 -14.41
CA ASN A 116 2.87 5.02 -14.76
C ASN A 116 3.24 4.40 -16.10
N VAL A 117 3.08 3.08 -16.24
CA VAL A 117 3.30 2.41 -17.52
C VAL A 117 2.25 2.83 -18.55
N ASP A 118 2.64 2.82 -19.82
CA ASP A 118 1.75 3.17 -20.91
C ASP A 118 0.79 2.02 -21.28
N ASP A 119 -0.32 2.38 -21.96
CA ASP A 119 -1.34 1.44 -22.37
C ASP A 119 -0.80 0.36 -23.33
N GLN A 120 0.12 0.71 -24.23
CA GLN A 120 0.62 -0.22 -25.24
C GLN A 120 1.45 -1.34 -24.62
N SER A 121 2.24 -1.04 -23.58
CA SER A 121 2.97 -2.01 -22.79
C SER A 121 2.04 -3.02 -22.12
N LEU A 122 0.93 -2.54 -21.53
CA LEU A 122 -0.09 -3.38 -20.90
C LEU A 122 -0.85 -4.22 -21.93
N ILE A 123 -1.31 -3.62 -23.05
CA ILE A 123 -2.01 -4.31 -24.14
C ILE A 123 -1.15 -5.42 -24.73
N LYS A 124 0.15 -5.16 -24.93
CA LYS A 124 1.09 -6.17 -25.40
C LYS A 124 1.17 -7.35 -24.42
N ALA A 125 1.33 -7.05 -23.12
CA ALA A 125 1.38 -8.08 -22.08
C ALA A 125 0.07 -8.90 -22.02
N PHE A 126 -1.09 -8.26 -22.13
CA PHE A 126 -2.38 -8.95 -22.16
C PHE A 126 -2.50 -9.92 -23.34
N LYS A 127 -2.03 -9.54 -24.54
CA LYS A 127 -2.02 -10.43 -25.69
C LYS A 127 -1.13 -11.66 -25.47
N GLU A 128 0.02 -11.49 -24.88
CA GLU A 128 0.95 -12.59 -24.56
C GLU A 128 0.34 -13.55 -23.54
N ILE A 129 -0.33 -13.02 -22.50
CA ILE A 129 -1.02 -13.82 -21.48
C ILE A 129 -2.18 -14.59 -22.11
N GLU A 130 -2.98 -13.97 -22.99
CA GLU A 130 -4.12 -14.62 -23.64
C GLU A 130 -3.67 -15.87 -24.39
N ILE A 131 -2.52 -15.82 -25.06
CA ILE A 131 -1.93 -16.97 -25.75
C ILE A 131 -1.42 -18.01 -24.74
N ALA A 132 -0.70 -17.57 -23.70
CA ALA A 132 -0.04 -18.47 -22.75
C ALA A 132 -1.03 -19.19 -21.83
N ARG A 133 -2.12 -18.54 -21.43
CA ARG A 133 -3.13 -19.15 -20.54
C ARG A 133 -3.91 -20.25 -21.22
N ALA A 134 -4.10 -20.16 -22.54
CA ALA A 134 -4.94 -21.08 -23.32
C ALA A 134 -6.35 -21.25 -22.70
N ASP A 135 -6.65 -22.41 -22.15
CA ASP A 135 -7.92 -22.74 -21.49
C ASP A 135 -7.93 -22.47 -19.96
N ILE A 136 -6.81 -22.02 -19.38
CA ILE A 136 -6.76 -21.68 -17.95
C ILE A 136 -7.53 -20.37 -17.72
N SER A 137 -8.55 -20.45 -16.87
CA SER A 137 -9.27 -19.26 -16.41
C SER A 137 -8.45 -18.53 -15.35
N LEU A 138 -8.24 -17.22 -15.54
CA LEU A 138 -7.56 -16.34 -14.60
C LEU A 138 -8.52 -15.29 -14.10
N SER A 139 -8.50 -15.00 -12.80
CA SER A 139 -9.22 -13.85 -12.25
C SER A 139 -8.63 -12.54 -12.77
N TYR A 140 -9.39 -11.45 -12.68
CA TYR A 140 -8.93 -10.11 -13.05
C TYR A 140 -7.58 -9.78 -12.42
N TYR A 141 -7.42 -10.06 -11.12
CA TYR A 141 -6.19 -9.74 -10.40
C TYR A 141 -5.02 -10.63 -10.80
N GLU A 142 -5.22 -11.94 -10.99
CA GLU A 142 -4.19 -12.84 -11.50
C GLU A 142 -3.68 -12.40 -12.88
N TYR A 143 -4.62 -12.03 -13.77
CA TYR A 143 -4.31 -11.60 -15.12
C TYR A 143 -3.49 -10.30 -15.13
N THR A 144 -3.94 -9.30 -14.36
CA THR A 144 -3.26 -7.99 -14.28
C THR A 144 -1.91 -8.08 -13.58
N THR A 145 -1.76 -9.01 -12.63
CA THR A 145 -0.46 -9.29 -11.98
C THR A 145 0.53 -9.88 -12.97
N LEU A 146 0.12 -10.86 -13.80
CA LEU A 146 0.99 -11.40 -14.86
C LEU A 146 1.38 -10.35 -15.89
N ALA A 147 0.46 -9.44 -16.24
CA ALA A 147 0.77 -8.34 -17.16
C ALA A 147 1.84 -7.41 -16.60
N ALA A 148 1.72 -7.04 -15.32
CA ALA A 148 2.75 -6.28 -14.64
C ALA A 148 4.10 -7.02 -14.65
N PHE A 149 4.10 -8.32 -14.40
CA PHE A 149 5.32 -9.13 -14.41
C PHE A 149 5.99 -9.20 -15.78
N LEU A 150 5.23 -9.32 -16.87
CA LEU A 150 5.78 -9.28 -18.24
C LEU A 150 6.41 -7.91 -18.56
N VAL A 151 5.77 -6.82 -18.15
CA VAL A 151 6.34 -5.48 -18.34
C VAL A 151 7.64 -5.33 -17.52
N LEU A 152 7.66 -5.81 -16.27
CA LEU A 152 8.86 -5.81 -15.42
C LEU A 152 10.01 -6.63 -16.01
N MET A 153 9.72 -7.79 -16.59
CA MET A 153 10.72 -8.59 -17.31
C MET A 153 11.31 -7.89 -18.54
N ALA A 154 10.48 -7.11 -19.23
CA ALA A 154 10.95 -6.34 -20.40
C ALA A 154 11.82 -5.15 -20.00
N VAL A 155 11.47 -4.44 -18.91
CA VAL A 155 12.17 -3.23 -18.42
C VAL A 155 13.40 -3.58 -17.58
N LYS A 156 13.35 -4.69 -16.83
CA LYS A 156 14.40 -5.17 -15.92
C LYS A 156 14.87 -4.11 -14.90
N PRO A 157 13.97 -3.58 -14.05
CA PRO A 157 14.38 -2.67 -13.00
C PRO A 157 15.26 -3.40 -11.96
N GLU A 158 16.15 -2.66 -11.30
CA GLU A 158 17.06 -3.22 -10.27
C GLU A 158 16.33 -3.58 -8.98
N VAL A 159 15.26 -2.84 -8.67
CA VAL A 159 14.40 -3.10 -7.51
C VAL A 159 12.95 -3.20 -7.94
N ILE A 160 12.27 -4.24 -7.46
CA ILE A 160 10.83 -4.45 -7.66
C ILE A 160 10.16 -4.46 -6.28
N ILE A 161 9.15 -3.60 -6.10
CA ILE A 161 8.34 -3.54 -4.90
C ILE A 161 6.95 -4.07 -5.26
N LEU A 162 6.53 -5.19 -4.64
CA LEU A 162 5.24 -5.83 -4.85
C LEU A 162 4.32 -5.57 -3.66
N GLU A 163 3.26 -4.81 -3.86
CA GLU A 163 2.19 -4.67 -2.89
C GLU A 163 1.22 -5.83 -3.02
N VAL A 164 1.02 -6.58 -1.95
CA VAL A 164 0.00 -7.64 -1.86
C VAL A 164 -1.40 -7.04 -1.97
N GLY A 165 -2.22 -7.58 -2.85
CA GLY A 165 -3.60 -7.13 -3.02
C GLY A 165 -4.48 -7.59 -1.85
N LEU A 166 -4.52 -8.89 -1.55
CA LEU A 166 -5.37 -9.47 -0.52
C LEU A 166 -4.67 -10.61 0.23
N GLY A 167 -4.65 -10.53 1.56
CA GLY A 167 -4.03 -11.57 2.40
C GLY A 167 -2.51 -11.57 2.28
N GLY A 168 -1.97 -12.54 1.60
CA GLY A 168 -0.54 -12.73 1.31
C GLY A 168 -0.27 -14.14 0.77
N ARG A 169 -0.55 -15.16 1.55
CA ARG A 169 -0.22 -16.57 1.25
C ARG A 169 -0.73 -17.03 -0.13
N LEU A 170 -1.95 -16.65 -0.48
CA LEU A 170 -2.61 -17.03 -1.74
C LEU A 170 -2.77 -15.85 -2.71
N ASP A 171 -2.09 -14.74 -2.45
CA ASP A 171 -2.10 -13.58 -3.33
C ASP A 171 -1.27 -13.84 -4.61
N ALA A 172 -1.73 -13.32 -5.73
CA ALA A 172 -1.09 -13.51 -7.03
C ALA A 172 0.39 -13.06 -7.05
N THR A 173 0.76 -12.04 -6.29
CA THR A 173 2.16 -11.58 -6.19
C THR A 173 3.07 -12.59 -5.51
N ASN A 174 2.51 -13.49 -4.67
CA ASN A 174 3.27 -14.46 -3.90
C ASN A 174 3.76 -15.68 -4.70
N ILE A 175 3.57 -15.72 -6.00
CA ILE A 175 4.25 -16.68 -6.89
C ILE A 175 5.73 -16.32 -7.07
N ILE A 176 6.14 -15.12 -6.68
CA ILE A 176 7.52 -14.64 -6.69
C ILE A 176 8.07 -14.68 -5.27
N ASP A 177 9.19 -15.32 -5.08
CA ASP A 177 9.93 -15.28 -3.81
C ASP A 177 10.71 -13.96 -3.71
N ALA A 178 10.46 -13.20 -2.65
CA ALA A 178 11.10 -11.92 -2.44
C ALA A 178 12.43 -12.03 -1.68
N ASP A 179 13.31 -11.04 -1.80
CA ASP A 179 14.50 -10.90 -0.95
C ASP A 179 14.14 -10.32 0.43
N VAL A 180 13.08 -9.48 0.45
CA VAL A 180 12.57 -8.86 1.68
C VAL A 180 11.06 -9.04 1.75
N ALA A 181 10.58 -9.70 2.80
CA ALA A 181 9.16 -9.83 3.13
C ALA A 181 8.79 -8.85 4.25
N VAL A 182 7.76 -8.03 4.00
CA VAL A 182 7.31 -6.99 4.94
C VAL A 182 5.85 -7.21 5.30
N VAL A 183 5.54 -7.31 6.59
CA VAL A 183 4.16 -7.27 7.11
C VAL A 183 4.00 -5.95 7.88
N THR A 184 3.20 -5.02 7.34
CA THR A 184 3.05 -3.67 7.92
C THR A 184 2.19 -3.68 9.17
N THR A 185 0.87 -3.95 9.03
CA THR A 185 -0.08 -4.07 10.15
C THR A 185 -1.02 -5.23 9.93
N VAL A 186 -1.54 -5.79 11.01
CA VAL A 186 -2.57 -6.83 10.99
C VAL A 186 -3.78 -6.36 11.80
N ASP A 187 -4.91 -6.17 11.13
CA ASP A 187 -6.20 -5.87 11.78
C ASP A 187 -7.34 -6.53 10.99
N ILE A 188 -8.55 -6.45 11.52
CA ILE A 188 -9.74 -7.06 10.94
C ILE A 188 -10.11 -6.32 9.65
N ASP A 189 -10.07 -7.02 8.54
CA ASP A 189 -10.57 -6.60 7.23
C ASP A 189 -10.76 -7.84 6.34
N HIS A 190 -11.58 -7.72 5.28
CA HIS A 190 -11.83 -8.80 4.32
C HIS A 190 -12.21 -10.14 4.97
N GLN A 191 -13.05 -10.10 6.00
CA GLN A 191 -13.40 -11.26 6.84
C GLN A 191 -13.94 -12.44 6.04
N ALA A 192 -14.67 -12.19 4.95
CA ALA A 192 -15.21 -13.23 4.07
C ALA A 192 -14.12 -14.10 3.42
N PHE A 193 -12.86 -13.62 3.35
CA PHE A 193 -11.77 -14.30 2.67
C PHE A 193 -10.62 -14.69 3.60
N LEU A 194 -10.35 -13.88 4.63
CA LEU A 194 -9.15 -14.02 5.46
C LEU A 194 -9.44 -14.55 6.88
N GLY A 195 -10.71 -14.58 7.28
CA GLY A 195 -11.11 -14.98 8.64
C GLY A 195 -11.53 -13.81 9.52
N ASN A 196 -12.03 -14.16 10.74
CA ASN A 196 -12.72 -13.21 11.61
C ASN A 196 -11.89 -12.69 12.78
N ASP A 197 -10.62 -13.08 12.87
CA ASP A 197 -9.70 -12.70 13.94
C ASP A 197 -8.31 -12.34 13.41
N ARG A 198 -7.54 -11.62 14.23
CA ARG A 198 -6.21 -11.15 13.86
C ARG A 198 -5.18 -12.27 13.69
N GLU A 199 -5.35 -13.39 14.38
CA GLU A 199 -4.44 -14.52 14.28
C GLU A 199 -4.57 -15.22 12.92
N THR A 200 -5.81 -15.48 12.48
CA THR A 200 -6.09 -16.05 11.17
C THR A 200 -5.62 -15.12 10.04
N ILE A 201 -5.96 -13.83 10.14
CA ILE A 201 -5.54 -12.82 9.15
C ILE A 201 -4.00 -12.67 9.13
N GLY A 202 -3.37 -12.73 10.31
CA GLY A 202 -1.92 -12.68 10.47
C GLY A 202 -1.21 -13.85 9.79
N PHE A 203 -1.74 -15.06 9.95
CA PHE A 203 -1.23 -16.25 9.28
C PHE A 203 -1.26 -16.11 7.75
N GLU A 204 -2.37 -15.63 7.18
CA GLU A 204 -2.48 -15.39 5.75
C GLU A 204 -1.45 -14.35 5.23
N LYS A 205 -1.22 -13.28 6.00
CA LYS A 205 -0.22 -12.26 5.64
C LYS A 205 1.21 -12.77 5.76
N ALA A 206 1.50 -13.53 6.80
CA ALA A 206 2.81 -14.13 7.02
C ALA A 206 3.22 -15.12 5.92
N GLY A 207 2.26 -15.64 5.15
CA GLY A 207 2.50 -16.58 4.06
C GLY A 207 3.34 -16.07 2.90
N ILE A 208 3.75 -14.78 2.91
CA ILE A 208 4.75 -14.23 1.98
C ILE A 208 6.20 -14.52 2.43
N MET A 209 6.40 -14.97 3.66
CA MET A 209 7.73 -15.19 4.26
C MET A 209 8.36 -16.51 3.80
N ARG A 210 9.66 -16.49 3.57
CA ARG A 210 10.52 -17.65 3.27
C ARG A 210 11.78 -17.60 4.13
N GLY A 211 12.44 -18.73 4.33
CA GLY A 211 13.61 -18.83 5.21
C GLY A 211 14.85 -18.05 4.75
N ASN A 212 14.98 -17.73 3.46
CA ASN A 212 16.14 -17.00 2.92
C ASN A 212 16.00 -15.48 2.90
N GLN A 213 14.86 -14.96 3.33
CA GLN A 213 14.50 -13.55 3.20
C GLN A 213 14.90 -12.74 4.44
N HIS A 214 15.05 -11.42 4.25
CA HIS A 214 14.89 -10.50 5.35
C HIS A 214 13.39 -10.36 5.66
N ILE A 215 12.99 -10.62 6.89
CA ILE A 215 11.60 -10.57 7.35
C ILE A 215 11.42 -9.36 8.25
N ILE A 216 10.56 -8.42 7.86
CA ILE A 216 10.27 -7.21 8.63
C ILE A 216 8.82 -7.22 9.09
N ILE A 217 8.61 -7.25 10.39
CA ILE A 217 7.29 -7.22 11.02
C ILE A 217 7.11 -5.83 11.63
N GLY A 218 6.32 -4.99 10.95
CA GLY A 218 6.11 -3.57 11.28
C GLY A 218 4.95 -3.32 12.25
N ASP A 219 4.10 -4.32 12.52
CA ASP A 219 2.99 -4.21 13.46
C ASP A 219 3.53 -4.12 14.90
N PRO A 220 3.25 -3.02 15.64
CA PRO A 220 3.71 -2.86 17.03
C PRO A 220 3.11 -3.90 18.00
N ASN A 221 2.00 -4.53 17.62
CA ASN A 221 1.28 -5.56 18.35
C ASN A 221 1.01 -6.76 17.46
N ALA A 222 2.05 -7.27 16.80
CA ALA A 222 1.92 -8.35 15.83
C ALA A 222 1.24 -9.59 16.45
N PRO A 223 0.25 -10.20 15.76
CA PRO A 223 -0.34 -11.47 16.18
C PRO A 223 0.72 -12.56 16.35
N GLN A 224 0.48 -13.48 17.28
CA GLN A 224 1.43 -14.57 17.55
C GLN A 224 1.60 -15.49 16.32
N SER A 225 0.57 -15.64 15.51
CA SER A 225 0.64 -16.39 14.25
C SER A 225 1.69 -15.85 13.28
N VAL A 226 1.87 -14.53 13.19
CA VAL A 226 2.91 -13.91 12.35
C VAL A 226 4.30 -14.25 12.88
N LEU A 227 4.50 -14.10 14.19
CA LEU A 227 5.78 -14.39 14.84
C LEU A 227 6.13 -15.88 14.73
N ASN A 228 5.15 -16.76 14.97
CA ASN A 228 5.34 -18.22 14.86
C ASN A 228 5.68 -18.63 13.43
N TYR A 229 5.02 -18.02 12.43
CA TYR A 229 5.31 -18.32 11.02
C TYR A 229 6.73 -17.87 10.64
N ALA A 230 7.13 -16.66 11.03
CA ALA A 230 8.47 -16.14 10.79
C ALA A 230 9.56 -17.05 11.43
N ASN A 231 9.37 -17.46 12.68
CA ASN A 231 10.29 -18.37 13.35
C ASN A 231 10.34 -19.74 12.65
N LYS A 232 9.18 -20.30 12.31
CA LYS A 232 9.10 -21.60 11.61
C LYS A 232 9.91 -21.62 10.33
N VAL A 233 9.72 -20.63 9.43
CA VAL A 233 10.45 -20.59 8.14
C VAL A 233 11.95 -20.34 8.34
N ASN A 234 12.32 -19.66 9.42
CA ASN A 234 13.70 -19.44 9.81
C ASN A 234 14.35 -20.75 10.35
N ASP A 235 13.67 -21.48 11.23
CA ASP A 235 14.16 -22.74 11.82
C ASP A 235 14.32 -23.83 10.76
N GLU A 236 13.40 -23.92 9.80
CA GLU A 236 13.50 -24.82 8.64
C GLU A 236 14.77 -24.56 7.82
N GLN A 237 15.21 -23.29 7.77
CA GLN A 237 16.45 -22.92 7.10
C GLN A 237 17.71 -23.20 7.93
N GLU A 238 17.66 -23.00 9.25
CA GLU A 238 18.79 -23.31 10.16
C GLU A 238 19.17 -24.78 10.13
N TYR A 239 18.20 -25.67 10.05
CA TYR A 239 18.44 -27.10 9.90
C TYR A 239 19.29 -27.41 8.65
N ASN A 240 19.21 -26.58 7.62
CA ASN A 240 19.93 -26.75 6.35
C ASN A 240 21.26 -25.96 6.28
N ASN A 241 21.43 -24.85 7.07
CA ASN A 241 22.63 -23.99 7.00
C ASN A 241 22.94 -23.27 8.33
N GLN A 242 23.89 -23.73 9.08
CA GLN A 242 24.14 -23.49 10.51
C GLN A 242 24.55 -22.09 11.00
N ALA A 243 24.52 -20.99 10.30
CA ALA A 243 25.20 -19.80 10.86
C ALA A 243 24.52 -18.41 10.78
N ALA A 244 23.42 -18.20 10.07
CA ALA A 244 23.01 -16.82 9.73
C ALA A 244 21.54 -16.43 10.06
N ALA A 245 20.74 -17.32 10.60
CA ALA A 245 19.28 -17.19 10.59
C ALA A 245 18.70 -16.11 11.51
N TYR A 246 19.16 -15.98 12.74
CA TYR A 246 18.61 -15.00 13.71
C TYR A 246 18.71 -13.52 13.31
N LYS A 247 19.62 -13.17 12.41
CA LYS A 247 19.87 -11.78 12.01
C LYS A 247 18.83 -11.25 11.00
N LYS A 248 18.01 -12.12 10.40
CA LYS A 248 17.14 -11.75 9.28
C LYS A 248 15.72 -11.30 9.68
N ILE A 249 15.23 -11.69 10.85
CA ILE A 249 13.90 -11.31 11.35
C ILE A 249 14.02 -10.05 12.21
N LYS A 250 13.33 -8.98 11.81
CA LYS A 250 13.25 -7.71 12.55
C LYS A 250 11.81 -7.39 12.91
N VAL A 251 11.55 -7.24 14.20
CA VAL A 251 10.20 -7.04 14.76
C VAL A 251 10.10 -5.68 15.42
N ARG A 252 9.04 -4.96 15.10
CA ARG A 252 8.68 -3.70 15.73
C ARG A 252 8.53 -3.85 17.23
N ASN A 253 8.99 -2.86 18.00
CA ASN A 253 9.03 -2.85 19.47
C ASN A 253 9.90 -3.94 20.11
N ARG A 254 10.67 -4.69 19.32
CA ARG A 254 11.72 -5.62 19.78
C ARG A 254 13.09 -5.19 19.25
N ASP A 255 13.20 -5.03 17.94
CA ASP A 255 14.47 -4.75 17.26
C ASP A 255 14.53 -3.29 16.76
N PHE A 256 13.40 -2.66 16.49
CA PHE A 256 13.32 -1.26 16.03
C PHE A 256 12.10 -0.53 16.60
N PHE A 257 12.25 0.79 16.81
CA PHE A 257 11.33 1.60 17.59
C PHE A 257 11.17 2.99 16.99
N ASN A 258 10.04 3.66 17.29
CA ASN A 258 9.96 5.10 17.31
C ASN A 258 9.92 5.59 18.74
N ILE A 259 10.69 6.61 19.04
CA ILE A 259 10.71 7.25 20.34
C ILE A 259 10.11 8.65 20.18
N LEU A 260 8.99 8.88 20.85
CA LEU A 260 8.35 10.18 20.88
C LEU A 260 9.01 11.09 21.92
N PRO A 261 9.08 12.42 21.71
CA PRO A 261 9.63 13.33 22.71
C PRO A 261 8.83 13.23 24.02
N THR A 262 9.54 13.03 25.13
CA THR A 262 8.93 13.10 26.46
C THR A 262 8.60 14.56 26.77
N SER A 263 7.34 14.82 27.12
CA SER A 263 6.83 16.15 27.47
C SER A 263 7.37 16.61 28.83
N SER A 264 8.63 17.02 28.89
CA SER A 264 9.18 17.74 30.04
C SER A 264 10.09 18.88 29.57
N HIS A 265 9.57 20.10 29.65
CA HIS A 265 10.30 21.35 29.69
C HIS A 265 10.93 21.96 28.42
N SER A 266 10.38 21.75 27.21
CA SER A 266 10.59 22.78 26.16
C SER A 266 9.43 22.82 25.17
N GLN A 267 8.82 23.99 25.06
CA GLN A 267 8.03 24.37 23.89
C GLN A 267 8.90 24.17 22.64
N CYS A 268 8.41 23.37 21.66
CA CYS A 268 8.95 23.29 20.29
C CYS A 268 9.90 22.16 19.88
N SER A 269 9.66 20.88 20.20
CA SER A 269 10.06 19.89 19.20
C SER A 269 9.04 18.76 19.09
N SER A 270 8.28 18.78 18.01
CA SER A 270 7.41 17.69 17.59
C SER A 270 8.20 16.53 16.93
N ASN A 271 9.52 16.63 16.97
CA ASN A 271 10.43 15.70 16.29
C ASN A 271 10.55 14.41 17.08
N TRP A 272 10.62 13.29 16.35
CA TRP A 272 10.74 11.97 16.92
C TRP A 272 12.08 11.33 16.57
N GLN A 273 12.37 10.16 17.16
CA GLN A 273 13.59 9.42 16.92
C GLN A 273 13.25 8.01 16.39
N TRP A 274 14.07 7.50 15.50
CA TRP A 274 14.06 6.10 15.08
C TRP A 274 15.26 5.38 15.69
N LEU A 275 15.01 4.31 16.44
CA LEU A 275 16.02 3.50 17.09
C LEU A 275 16.00 2.09 16.49
N TYR A 276 17.16 1.54 16.19
CA TYR A 276 17.36 0.16 15.79
C TYR A 276 18.43 -0.48 16.65
N LYS A 277 18.19 -1.72 17.09
CA LYS A 277 19.07 -2.53 17.91
C LYS A 277 19.49 -3.77 17.17
N GLU A 278 20.78 -4.09 17.21
CA GLU A 278 21.35 -5.34 16.72
C GLU A 278 22.45 -5.83 17.66
N PHE A 279 22.85 -7.09 17.50
CA PHE A 279 23.96 -7.66 18.24
C PHE A 279 25.13 -7.90 17.30
N ASP A 280 26.33 -7.57 17.72
CA ASP A 280 27.57 -7.88 17.01
C ASP A 280 27.91 -9.39 17.08
N SER A 281 29.05 -9.76 16.50
CA SER A 281 29.54 -11.13 16.49
C SER A 281 29.94 -11.66 17.90
N GLU A 282 30.16 -10.75 18.86
CA GLU A 282 30.53 -11.02 20.25
C GLU A 282 29.32 -11.00 21.17
N GLY A 283 28.13 -10.67 20.67
CA GLY A 283 26.87 -10.61 21.41
C GLY A 283 26.61 -9.28 22.13
N HIS A 284 27.40 -8.24 21.84
CA HIS A 284 27.14 -6.90 22.39
C HIS A 284 26.02 -6.21 21.59
N GLU A 285 25.13 -5.53 22.31
CA GLU A 285 24.07 -4.73 21.70
C GLU A 285 24.66 -3.46 21.05
N ILE A 286 24.40 -3.29 19.76
CA ILE A 286 24.72 -2.07 19.02
C ILE A 286 23.43 -1.33 18.76
N GLU A 287 23.37 -0.06 19.17
CA GLU A 287 22.25 0.82 18.88
C GLU A 287 22.59 1.78 17.74
N PHE A 288 21.66 1.92 16.81
CA PHE A 288 21.71 2.95 15.76
C PHE A 288 20.50 3.86 15.91
N CYS A 289 20.71 5.15 16.04
CA CYS A 289 19.64 6.14 16.28
C CYS A 289 19.67 7.24 15.22
N LEU A 290 18.47 7.57 14.69
CA LEU A 290 18.24 8.80 13.93
C LEU A 290 17.42 9.76 14.80
N ASN A 291 18.00 10.91 15.09
CA ASN A 291 17.39 11.94 15.91
C ASN A 291 16.72 13.01 15.07
N ASP A 292 15.84 13.79 15.68
CA ASP A 292 15.21 14.99 15.11
C ASP A 292 14.48 14.75 13.79
N LEU A 293 13.73 13.64 13.73
CA LEU A 293 12.91 13.32 12.57
C LEU A 293 11.61 14.13 12.55
N ASN A 294 11.28 14.68 11.39
CA ASN A 294 10.09 15.49 11.18
C ASN A 294 8.78 14.69 11.34
N ASN A 295 7.69 15.39 11.65
CA ASN A 295 6.36 14.78 11.58
C ASN A 295 6.05 14.30 10.15
N THR A 296 5.43 13.15 10.08
CA THR A 296 5.12 12.48 8.81
C THR A 296 3.75 12.89 8.26
N LYS A 297 3.65 13.01 6.94
CA LYS A 297 2.36 13.17 6.25
C LYS A 297 1.59 11.85 6.14
N ILE A 298 2.30 10.74 6.01
CA ILE A 298 1.79 9.37 6.01
C ILE A 298 1.88 8.78 7.44
N PRO A 299 1.21 7.65 7.75
CA PRO A 299 1.32 7.03 9.07
C PRO A 299 2.77 6.76 9.45
N GLN A 300 3.16 7.20 10.65
CA GLN A 300 4.55 7.14 11.15
C GLN A 300 5.07 5.70 11.22
N ASP A 301 4.22 4.75 11.62
CA ASP A 301 4.60 3.32 11.69
C ASP A 301 5.04 2.75 10.32
N ASN A 302 4.47 3.27 9.23
CA ASN A 302 4.87 2.87 7.88
C ASN A 302 6.26 3.40 7.52
N VAL A 303 6.59 4.62 7.96
CA VAL A 303 7.95 5.19 7.82
C VAL A 303 8.94 4.37 8.64
N VAL A 304 8.63 4.09 9.90
CA VAL A 304 9.47 3.30 10.81
C VAL A 304 9.76 1.91 10.22
N THR A 305 8.75 1.28 9.63
CA THR A 305 8.88 -0.03 8.97
C THR A 305 9.75 0.07 7.71
N ALA A 306 9.52 1.09 6.87
CA ALA A 306 10.31 1.31 5.66
C ALA A 306 11.79 1.60 5.97
N LEU A 307 12.08 2.38 7.03
CA LEU A 307 13.46 2.62 7.48
C LEU A 307 14.17 1.31 7.86
N MET A 308 13.45 0.35 8.48
CA MET A 308 14.03 -0.95 8.79
C MET A 308 14.33 -1.76 7.52
N VAL A 309 13.44 -1.72 6.53
CA VAL A 309 13.70 -2.34 5.21
C VAL A 309 14.96 -1.73 4.58
N LEU A 310 15.07 -0.41 4.51
CA LEU A 310 16.22 0.30 3.93
C LEU A 310 17.52 -0.06 4.67
N LYS A 311 17.48 -0.15 6.01
CA LYS A 311 18.64 -0.57 6.81
C LYS A 311 19.08 -1.99 6.47
N GLN A 312 18.13 -2.95 6.30
CA GLN A 312 18.45 -4.33 5.91
C GLN A 312 18.96 -4.44 4.46
N LEU A 313 18.59 -3.51 3.61
CA LEU A 313 19.14 -3.39 2.24
C LEU A 313 20.53 -2.77 2.20
N GLY A 314 21.11 -2.37 3.35
CA GLY A 314 22.40 -1.73 3.43
C GLY A 314 22.42 -0.23 3.05
N ILE A 315 21.25 0.39 2.92
CA ILE A 315 21.14 1.80 2.59
C ILE A 315 21.62 2.65 3.78
N LYS A 316 22.55 3.58 3.52
CA LYS A 316 23.02 4.52 4.52
C LYS A 316 21.92 5.53 4.85
N LEU A 317 21.48 5.52 6.10
CA LEU A 317 20.46 6.41 6.63
C LEU A 317 21.10 7.52 7.46
N THR A 318 20.70 8.78 7.20
CA THR A 318 21.00 9.94 8.02
C THR A 318 19.71 10.70 8.32
N SER A 319 19.63 11.44 9.44
CA SER A 319 18.44 12.23 9.78
C SER A 319 18.09 13.23 8.66
N LYS A 320 19.10 13.84 8.00
CA LYS A 320 18.91 14.77 6.88
C LYS A 320 18.20 14.08 5.71
N LYS A 321 18.70 12.91 5.26
CA LYS A 321 18.12 12.13 4.15
C LYS A 321 16.70 11.66 4.50
N VAL A 322 16.50 11.14 5.70
CA VAL A 322 15.20 10.66 6.14
C VAL A 322 14.17 11.81 6.25
N ASN A 323 14.57 12.98 6.74
CA ASN A 323 13.69 14.16 6.78
C ASN A 323 13.31 14.64 5.36
N ALA A 324 14.20 14.59 4.40
CA ALA A 324 13.88 14.88 2.99
C ALA A 324 12.83 13.88 2.47
N LEU A 325 13.01 12.59 2.70
CA LEU A 325 12.05 11.54 2.32
C LEU A 325 10.67 11.71 2.98
N ILE A 326 10.64 12.02 4.30
CA ILE A 326 9.40 12.29 5.04
C ILE A 326 8.64 13.45 4.40
N ASN A 327 9.33 14.54 4.07
CA ASN A 327 8.71 15.73 3.50
C ASN A 327 8.17 15.50 2.08
N GLN A 328 8.86 14.67 1.28
CA GLN A 328 8.48 14.37 -0.09
C GLN A 328 7.39 13.33 -0.21
N THR A 329 7.34 12.34 0.73
CA THR A 329 6.43 11.22 0.58
C THR A 329 5.00 11.64 0.86
N GLN A 330 4.20 11.62 -0.18
CA GLN A 330 2.76 11.79 -0.15
C GLN A 330 2.14 10.73 -1.06
N VAL A 331 1.00 10.20 -0.68
CA VAL A 331 0.27 9.17 -1.42
C VAL A 331 -1.15 9.67 -1.64
N ALA A 332 -1.59 9.65 -2.89
CA ALA A 332 -2.94 10.05 -3.25
C ALA A 332 -3.99 9.28 -2.44
N GLY A 333 -5.00 9.98 -1.96
CA GLY A 333 -6.06 9.40 -1.15
C GLY A 333 -5.61 8.81 0.20
N ARG A 334 -4.48 9.25 0.76
CA ARG A 334 -4.00 8.86 2.10
C ARG A 334 -3.69 10.10 2.93
N THR A 335 -4.70 10.55 3.70
CA THR A 335 -4.66 11.83 4.45
C THR A 335 -4.12 12.99 3.60
N GLU A 336 -4.48 12.98 2.32
CA GLU A 336 -4.04 13.96 1.35
C GLU A 336 -4.75 15.28 1.61
N LEU A 337 -3.98 16.32 1.95
CA LEU A 337 -4.52 17.61 2.36
C LEU A 337 -4.33 18.66 1.27
N PHE A 338 -5.42 19.16 0.76
CA PHE A 338 -5.50 20.30 -0.16
C PHE A 338 -5.82 21.57 0.62
N LYS A 339 -4.91 22.54 0.59
CA LYS A 339 -5.08 23.81 1.28
C LYS A 339 -5.89 24.80 0.44
N ALA A 340 -6.81 25.53 1.07
CA ALA A 340 -7.59 26.56 0.43
C ALA A 340 -6.72 27.76 -0.03
N PRO A 341 -7.05 28.42 -1.16
CA PRO A 341 -8.10 28.03 -2.09
C PRO A 341 -7.71 26.82 -2.94
N VAL A 342 -8.55 25.81 -2.96
CA VAL A 342 -8.32 24.62 -3.79
C VAL A 342 -8.85 24.87 -5.19
N PHE A 343 -7.98 24.70 -6.19
CA PHE A 343 -8.37 24.76 -7.59
C PHE A 343 -8.27 23.34 -8.16
N ASN A 344 -9.40 22.79 -8.53
CA ASN A 344 -9.41 21.49 -9.23
C ASN A 344 -9.65 21.74 -10.71
N LYS A 345 -8.77 21.23 -11.58
CA LYS A 345 -8.98 21.16 -13.01
C LYS A 345 -9.44 19.74 -13.31
N SER A 346 -10.73 19.50 -13.41
CA SER A 346 -11.20 18.26 -13.98
C SER A 346 -11.32 18.43 -15.50
N ALA A 347 -10.52 17.67 -16.24
CA ALA A 347 -10.77 17.44 -17.65
C ALA A 347 -11.91 16.39 -17.73
N LEU A 348 -13.14 16.86 -17.89
CA LEU A 348 -14.24 16.03 -18.38
C LEU A 348 -14.23 16.20 -19.89
N ASP A 349 -13.94 15.13 -20.60
CA ASP A 349 -13.98 15.02 -22.05
C ASP A 349 -13.56 16.28 -22.84
N ASP A 350 -12.59 16.20 -23.65
CA ASP A 350 -11.90 17.10 -24.59
C ASP A 350 -12.34 18.58 -24.76
N HIS A 351 -13.38 19.11 -24.12
CA HIS A 351 -13.93 20.43 -24.42
C HIS A 351 -14.27 21.37 -23.26
N GLU A 352 -14.24 20.98 -21.98
CA GLU A 352 -14.48 21.92 -20.87
C GLU A 352 -13.57 21.69 -19.67
N ILE A 353 -12.70 22.66 -19.40
CA ILE A 353 -11.94 22.73 -18.13
C ILE A 353 -12.84 23.42 -17.11
N ILE A 354 -13.51 22.66 -16.25
CA ILE A 354 -14.25 23.23 -15.13
C ILE A 354 -13.29 23.44 -13.96
N THR A 355 -13.07 24.70 -13.60
CA THR A 355 -12.26 25.05 -12.43
C THR A 355 -13.19 25.29 -11.24
N TYR A 356 -13.12 24.42 -10.23
CA TYR A 356 -13.81 24.65 -8.95
C TYR A 356 -12.87 25.37 -7.98
N LYS A 357 -13.33 26.45 -7.38
CA LYS A 357 -12.63 27.13 -6.30
C LYS A 357 -13.28 26.73 -4.98
N LEU A 358 -12.57 25.97 -4.16
CA LEU A 358 -12.99 25.67 -2.79
C LEU A 358 -12.31 26.64 -1.84
N ASN A 359 -13.06 27.18 -0.90
CA ASN A 359 -12.56 28.14 0.11
C ASN A 359 -12.21 27.45 1.45
N SER A 360 -12.40 26.16 1.52
CA SER A 360 -12.09 25.33 2.70
C SER A 360 -10.99 24.32 2.38
N ASP A 361 -10.20 23.97 3.38
CA ASP A 361 -9.25 22.87 3.23
C ASP A 361 -10.00 21.55 3.02
N VAL A 362 -9.49 20.69 2.17
CA VAL A 362 -10.06 19.37 1.88
C VAL A 362 -9.04 18.29 2.20
N MET A 363 -9.43 17.31 3.02
CA MET A 363 -8.64 16.11 3.25
C MET A 363 -9.31 14.92 2.56
N LEU A 364 -8.57 14.24 1.69
CA LEU A 364 -9.00 13.02 1.02
C LEU A 364 -8.34 11.80 1.63
N ASP A 365 -9.16 10.78 1.97
CA ASP A 365 -8.66 9.49 2.44
C ASP A 365 -9.59 8.36 1.98
N VAL A 366 -9.00 7.22 1.59
CA VAL A 366 -9.73 6.01 1.18
C VAL A 366 -9.88 4.99 2.31
N GLY A 367 -9.65 5.37 3.56
CA GLY A 367 -9.81 4.52 4.74
C GLY A 367 -11.23 3.96 4.85
N HIS A 368 -11.35 2.64 4.96
CA HIS A 368 -12.63 1.93 4.88
C HIS A 368 -12.76 0.77 5.88
N ASN A 369 -11.90 0.74 6.89
CA ASN A 369 -11.93 -0.26 7.97
C ASN A 369 -11.71 0.39 9.35
N PRO A 370 -12.01 -0.30 10.45
CA PRO A 370 -11.94 0.26 11.80
C PRO A 370 -10.56 0.81 12.19
N HIS A 371 -9.47 0.17 11.72
CA HIS A 371 -8.11 0.65 11.98
C HIS A 371 -7.85 2.01 11.32
N ALA A 372 -8.21 2.16 10.04
CA ALA A 372 -8.11 3.43 9.33
C ALA A 372 -8.99 4.51 9.98
N GLY A 373 -10.21 4.15 10.38
CA GLY A 373 -11.11 5.05 11.12
C GLY A 373 -10.49 5.60 12.41
N ARG A 374 -9.88 4.74 13.22
CA ARG A 374 -9.18 5.17 14.45
C ARG A 374 -8.01 6.12 14.15
N TYR A 375 -7.20 5.81 13.14
CA TYR A 375 -6.08 6.66 12.75
C TYR A 375 -6.54 8.04 12.28
N LEU A 376 -7.54 8.10 11.40
CA LEU A 376 -8.09 9.36 10.88
C LEU A 376 -8.74 10.18 11.99
N ALA A 377 -9.51 9.55 12.87
CA ALA A 377 -10.14 10.20 14.02
C ALA A 377 -9.09 10.84 14.94
N ALA A 378 -8.01 10.14 15.26
CA ALA A 378 -6.91 10.67 16.07
C ALA A 378 -6.27 11.90 15.39
N LYS A 379 -6.04 11.86 14.07
CA LYS A 379 -5.48 12.97 13.30
C LYS A 379 -6.41 14.19 13.28
N LEU A 380 -7.71 14.00 13.06
CA LEU A 380 -8.70 15.08 13.10
C LEU A 380 -8.86 15.68 14.50
N THR A 381 -8.79 14.85 15.55
CA THR A 381 -8.77 15.32 16.95
C THR A 381 -7.57 16.23 17.21
N GLN A 382 -6.39 15.88 16.71
CA GLN A 382 -5.22 16.73 16.81
C GLN A 382 -5.43 18.08 16.10
N PHE A 383 -6.02 18.10 14.91
CA PHE A 383 -6.33 19.34 14.19
C PHE A 383 -7.29 20.23 14.96
N LYS A 384 -8.36 19.66 15.57
CA LYS A 384 -9.28 20.42 16.44
C LYS A 384 -8.57 20.96 17.69
N SER A 385 -7.75 20.15 18.35
CA SER A 385 -7.04 20.57 19.57
C SER A 385 -6.04 21.72 19.35
N GLN A 386 -5.50 21.81 18.15
CA GLN A 386 -4.60 22.88 17.73
C GLN A 386 -5.35 24.12 17.21
N ASN A 387 -6.68 24.16 17.30
CA ASN A 387 -7.56 25.22 16.76
C ASN A 387 -7.33 25.49 15.27
N GLN A 388 -6.89 24.49 14.49
CA GLN A 388 -6.66 24.65 13.07
C GLN A 388 -7.97 24.73 12.29
N TYR A 389 -9.01 24.03 12.76
CA TYR A 389 -10.33 24.00 12.12
C TYR A 389 -11.43 24.16 13.17
N GLN A 390 -12.38 25.06 12.90
CA GLN A 390 -13.54 25.30 13.77
C GLN A 390 -14.65 24.27 13.50
N ARG A 391 -14.80 23.82 12.27
CA ARG A 391 -15.83 22.88 11.82
C ARG A 391 -15.23 21.85 10.86
N ILE A 392 -15.66 20.62 11.01
CA ILE A 392 -15.26 19.51 10.14
C ILE A 392 -16.52 18.86 9.57
N ILE A 393 -16.66 18.86 8.25
CA ILE A 393 -17.74 18.19 7.50
C ILE A 393 -17.15 16.91 6.88
N ALA A 394 -17.79 15.77 7.12
CA ALA A 394 -17.40 14.52 6.48
C ALA A 394 -18.32 14.22 5.29
N VAL A 395 -17.75 14.09 4.11
CA VAL A 395 -18.43 13.53 2.92
C VAL A 395 -18.03 12.05 2.83
N VAL A 396 -18.99 11.13 2.97
CA VAL A 396 -18.70 9.70 3.10
C VAL A 396 -19.58 8.83 2.22
N GLY A 397 -18.94 7.88 1.52
CA GLY A 397 -19.54 6.72 0.87
C GLY A 397 -18.70 5.49 1.17
N MET A 398 -19.34 4.34 1.38
CA MET A 398 -18.64 3.09 1.70
C MET A 398 -19.19 1.91 0.92
N LEU A 399 -18.42 0.84 0.82
CA LEU A 399 -18.90 -0.43 0.28
C LEU A 399 -19.76 -1.17 1.31
N ALA A 400 -20.75 -1.92 0.83
CA ALA A 400 -21.72 -2.61 1.68
C ALA A 400 -21.13 -3.77 2.50
N ASP A 401 -20.04 -4.35 2.06
CA ASP A 401 -19.32 -5.45 2.71
C ASP A 401 -18.38 -5.01 3.83
N LYS A 402 -18.18 -3.69 4.01
CA LYS A 402 -17.28 -3.14 5.04
C LYS A 402 -17.97 -2.99 6.40
N ASP A 403 -17.18 -3.01 7.46
CA ASP A 403 -17.65 -2.74 8.83
C ASP A 403 -17.84 -1.23 9.03
N ILE A 404 -18.99 -0.73 8.52
CA ILE A 404 -19.31 0.70 8.51
C ILE A 404 -19.39 1.25 9.94
N ALA A 405 -20.06 0.51 10.84
CA ALA A 405 -20.27 0.96 12.22
C ALA A 405 -18.95 1.23 12.96
N ASN A 406 -18.08 0.22 13.03
CA ASN A 406 -16.80 0.33 13.75
C ASN A 406 -15.78 1.23 13.01
N THR A 407 -15.94 1.43 11.70
CA THR A 407 -15.11 2.37 10.94
C THR A 407 -15.47 3.81 11.26
N LEU A 408 -16.77 4.14 11.40
CA LEU A 408 -17.23 5.51 11.60
C LEU A 408 -17.37 5.91 13.09
N LEU A 409 -17.57 4.95 13.99
CA LEU A 409 -17.69 5.22 15.43
C LEU A 409 -16.54 6.06 16.04
N PRO A 410 -15.26 5.87 15.68
CA PRO A 410 -14.17 6.68 16.23
C PRO A 410 -14.28 8.19 15.97
N PHE A 411 -15.10 8.61 14.99
CA PHE A 411 -15.31 10.03 14.67
C PHE A 411 -16.40 10.69 15.52
N GLN A 412 -17.02 9.97 16.45
CA GLN A 412 -18.04 10.52 17.35
C GLN A 412 -17.50 11.75 18.09
N GLY A 413 -18.22 12.88 18.01
CA GLY A 413 -17.82 14.16 18.64
C GLY A 413 -16.70 14.92 17.93
N ILE A 414 -16.15 14.36 16.84
CA ILE A 414 -15.10 15.00 16.02
C ILE A 414 -15.73 15.67 14.80
N ILE A 415 -16.58 14.95 14.08
CA ILE A 415 -17.27 15.44 12.89
C ILE A 415 -18.51 16.23 13.32
N ASP A 416 -18.66 17.44 12.79
CA ASP A 416 -19.77 18.33 13.09
C ASP A 416 -20.99 18.03 12.20
N ASP A 417 -20.77 17.73 10.91
CA ASP A 417 -21.83 17.36 9.98
C ASP A 417 -21.39 16.19 9.07
N TRP A 418 -22.31 15.31 8.79
CA TRP A 418 -22.13 14.17 7.93
C TRP A 418 -22.94 14.33 6.63
N HIS A 419 -22.27 14.26 5.51
CA HIS A 419 -22.84 14.22 4.18
C HIS A 419 -22.66 12.82 3.61
N VAL A 420 -23.74 12.08 3.49
CA VAL A 420 -23.75 10.65 3.15
C VAL A 420 -24.29 10.44 1.75
N ALA A 421 -23.57 9.69 0.93
CA ALA A 421 -24.02 9.36 -0.42
C ALA A 421 -23.50 7.97 -0.86
N PRO A 422 -24.22 7.26 -1.75
CA PRO A 422 -23.74 6.03 -2.35
C PRO A 422 -22.54 6.31 -3.30
N LEU A 423 -21.66 5.35 -3.43
CA LEU A 423 -20.59 5.34 -4.44
C LEU A 423 -21.15 4.87 -5.79
N SER A 424 -20.53 5.28 -6.90
CA SER A 424 -20.95 4.87 -8.25
C SER A 424 -20.49 3.46 -8.63
N VAL A 425 -20.65 2.47 -7.71
CA VAL A 425 -20.24 1.07 -7.90
C VAL A 425 -21.32 0.12 -7.41
N LEU A 426 -21.39 -1.09 -7.99
CA LEU A 426 -22.43 -2.09 -7.66
C LEU A 426 -22.47 -2.49 -6.18
N ARG A 427 -21.31 -2.54 -5.51
CA ARG A 427 -21.19 -2.95 -4.09
C ARG A 427 -21.33 -1.79 -3.11
N THR A 428 -21.87 -0.65 -3.52
CA THR A 428 -22.05 0.50 -2.63
C THR A 428 -23.00 0.19 -1.48
N ALA A 429 -22.73 0.72 -0.28
CA ALA A 429 -23.73 0.78 0.79
C ALA A 429 -24.78 1.83 0.45
N SER A 430 -26.06 1.53 0.73
CA SER A 430 -27.10 2.54 0.58
C SER A 430 -27.00 3.64 1.64
N SER A 431 -27.52 4.82 1.33
CA SER A 431 -27.56 5.94 2.29
C SER A 431 -28.29 5.55 3.58
N GLU A 432 -29.40 4.77 3.49
CA GLU A 432 -30.15 4.29 4.66
C GLU A 432 -29.30 3.40 5.57
N LYS A 433 -28.49 2.50 4.98
CA LYS A 433 -27.58 1.64 5.75
C LYS A 433 -26.57 2.47 6.51
N MET A 434 -25.96 3.48 5.87
CA MET A 434 -24.98 4.37 6.51
C MET A 434 -25.64 5.23 7.59
N VAL A 435 -26.81 5.82 7.32
CA VAL A 435 -27.59 6.59 8.30
C VAL A 435 -27.94 5.77 9.53
N THR A 436 -28.36 4.52 9.35
CA THR A 436 -28.69 3.62 10.47
C THR A 436 -27.48 3.48 11.42
N GLN A 437 -26.28 3.34 10.89
CA GLN A 437 -25.07 3.23 11.69
C GLN A 437 -24.69 4.56 12.36
N LEU A 438 -24.74 5.66 11.62
CA LEU A 438 -24.41 6.99 12.13
C LEU A 438 -25.38 7.51 13.18
N SER A 439 -26.68 7.19 13.06
CA SER A 439 -27.74 7.66 13.99
C SER A 439 -27.54 7.22 15.42
N SER A 440 -26.69 6.23 15.67
CA SER A 440 -26.33 5.78 17.01
C SER A 440 -25.47 6.78 17.79
N PHE A 441 -24.75 7.69 17.12
CA PHE A 441 -23.82 8.62 17.75
C PHE A 441 -23.84 10.06 17.22
N THR A 442 -24.65 10.37 16.19
CA THR A 442 -24.82 11.74 15.68
C THR A 442 -26.25 11.98 15.19
N LYS A 443 -26.67 13.26 15.20
CA LYS A 443 -27.96 13.70 14.66
C LYS A 443 -27.80 14.56 13.40
N SER A 444 -26.58 15.05 13.13
CA SER A 444 -26.32 15.90 11.96
C SER A 444 -25.92 15.06 10.75
N ILE A 445 -26.92 14.50 10.05
CA ILE A 445 -26.73 13.65 8.89
C ILE A 445 -27.58 14.19 7.73
N ASN A 446 -26.93 14.44 6.61
CA ASN A 446 -27.55 14.88 5.36
C ASN A 446 -27.32 13.80 4.29
N CYS A 447 -28.36 13.35 3.63
CA CYS A 447 -28.30 12.34 2.58
C CYS A 447 -28.35 12.99 1.20
N PHE A 448 -27.54 12.48 0.28
CA PHE A 448 -27.44 12.94 -1.09
C PHE A 448 -27.50 11.76 -2.07
N ASP A 449 -27.89 12.03 -3.31
CA ASP A 449 -28.02 10.99 -4.35
C ASP A 449 -26.65 10.45 -4.82
N ASN A 450 -25.59 11.26 -4.71
CA ASN A 450 -24.22 10.90 -5.11
C ASN A 450 -23.18 11.74 -4.37
N ILE A 451 -21.93 11.26 -4.39
CA ILE A 451 -20.79 11.92 -3.73
C ILE A 451 -20.52 13.32 -4.26
N THR A 452 -20.71 13.57 -5.56
CA THR A 452 -20.51 14.89 -6.16
C THR A 452 -21.46 15.93 -5.56
N GLN A 453 -22.73 15.57 -5.40
CA GLN A 453 -23.74 16.44 -4.76
C GLN A 453 -23.41 16.66 -3.29
N ALA A 454 -23.10 15.57 -2.55
CA ALA A 454 -22.71 15.64 -1.14
C ALA A 454 -21.51 16.58 -0.92
N PHE A 455 -20.49 16.49 -1.79
CA PHE A 455 -19.30 17.33 -1.73
C PHE A 455 -19.55 18.79 -2.07
N LYS A 456 -20.42 19.08 -3.05
CA LYS A 456 -20.81 20.48 -3.39
C LYS A 456 -21.57 21.18 -2.27
N MET A 457 -22.26 20.41 -1.42
CA MET A 457 -23.06 20.94 -0.31
C MET A 457 -22.30 20.99 1.01
N ALA A 458 -21.09 20.40 1.07
CA ALA A 458 -20.19 20.48 2.23
C ALA A 458 -19.40 21.80 2.24
#